data_468a5f7e9ef54c5b90ca6e5c2191099d
#
_entry.id   468a5f7e9ef54c5b90ca6e5c2191099d
#
_cell.length_a   1.000
_cell.length_b   1.000
_cell.length_c   1.000
_cell.angle_alpha   90.00
_cell.angle_beta   90.00
_cell.angle_gamma   90.00
#
_symmetry.space_group_name_H-M   'P 1'
#
loop_
_entity.id
_entity.type
_entity.pdbx_description
1 polymer ?
#
loop_
_entity_poly.entity_id
_entity_poly.type
_entity_poly.pdbx_seq_one_letter_code
_entity_poly.pdbx_strand_id
1 'polypeptide(L)'
;AKLEVLDGMNGGKLFINNDNDMLQKVKYDNLVTIGIENKSDFMATDIKEDAFSSQFKINDENIKLNVGSNAFIYNALFAYAVGKSLGVSKENIKTSLKNFKLSPHRLEKLETKKYTIIDDTYNASLDSVKNSLGLLSKIIGRKVFVFADILEVDSFAKDIHEKVAESIVENKIDVTICVGKLSKYTYEKLITNNKETYYFKNNNELINNLNSILKEKDTILIKGSHSMKLIEVVDFLRK
;
A
#
# COMPACT_ATOMS: atom_id res chain seq x y z
N ALA A 1 7.84 -19.31 10.02
CA ALA A 1 8.30 -19.19 8.63
C ALA A 1 9.41 -18.13 8.49
N LYS A 2 9.16 -16.80 8.59
CA LYS A 2 10.22 -15.79 8.33
C LYS A 2 11.35 -15.80 9.35
N LEU A 3 11.11 -16.16 10.60
CA LEU A 3 12.13 -16.24 11.65
C LEU A 3 13.04 -17.48 11.54
N GLU A 4 12.70 -18.44 10.68
CA GLU A 4 13.57 -19.59 10.37
C GLU A 4 14.90 -19.16 9.74
N VAL A 5 14.97 -17.93 9.23
CA VAL A 5 16.26 -17.33 8.81
C VAL A 5 17.31 -17.37 9.93
N LEU A 6 16.89 -17.31 11.20
CA LEU A 6 17.78 -17.36 12.37
C LEU A 6 18.54 -18.68 12.47
N ASP A 7 17.92 -19.80 12.01
CA ASP A 7 18.53 -21.14 12.08
C ASP A 7 19.73 -21.25 11.14
N GLY A 8 19.79 -20.43 10.07
CA GLY A 8 20.90 -20.37 9.12
C GLY A 8 21.85 -19.19 9.31
N MET A 9 21.57 -18.27 10.26
CA MET A 9 22.41 -17.11 10.49
C MET A 9 23.67 -17.47 11.28
N ASN A 10 24.83 -17.04 10.75
CA ASN A 10 26.12 -17.23 11.39
C ASN A 10 26.76 -15.86 11.70
N GLY A 11 26.29 -15.23 12.79
CA GLY A 11 26.83 -13.96 13.30
C GLY A 11 26.47 -12.70 12.50
N GLY A 12 25.57 -12.77 11.52
CA GLY A 12 25.08 -11.62 10.75
C GLY A 12 24.22 -10.67 11.60
N LYS A 13 23.91 -9.48 11.08
CA LYS A 13 22.95 -8.55 11.73
C LYS A 13 21.53 -8.89 11.35
N LEU A 14 20.65 -8.92 12.32
CA LEU A 14 19.20 -9.06 12.14
C LEU A 14 18.53 -7.70 12.28
N PHE A 15 17.83 -7.25 11.25
CA PHE A 15 17.04 -6.03 11.29
C PHE A 15 15.56 -6.38 11.44
N ILE A 16 14.89 -5.82 12.45
CA ILE A 16 13.45 -6.07 12.68
C ILE A 16 12.66 -4.78 12.82
N ASN A 17 11.37 -4.87 12.48
CA ASN A 17 10.40 -3.86 12.83
C ASN A 17 9.95 -4.06 14.27
N ASN A 18 10.31 -3.12 15.14
CA ASN A 18 10.00 -3.16 16.58
C ASN A 18 8.56 -2.74 16.91
N ASP A 19 7.79 -2.29 15.92
CA ASP A 19 6.38 -2.00 16.07
C ASP A 19 5.51 -3.24 15.73
N ASN A 20 6.14 -4.36 15.39
CA ASN A 20 5.44 -5.62 15.16
C ASN A 20 5.49 -6.49 16.42
N ASP A 21 4.33 -6.78 17.00
CA ASP A 21 4.17 -7.51 18.27
C ASP A 21 4.86 -8.88 18.31
N MET A 22 4.98 -9.55 17.17
CA MET A 22 5.66 -10.84 17.07
C MET A 22 7.17 -10.68 17.04
N LEU A 23 7.66 -9.65 16.34
CA LEU A 23 9.08 -9.41 16.15
C LEU A 23 9.74 -8.79 17.39
N GLN A 24 9.02 -8.00 18.20
CA GLN A 24 9.51 -7.46 19.47
C GLN A 24 10.04 -8.51 20.44
N LYS A 25 9.55 -9.75 20.32
CA LYS A 25 9.92 -10.87 21.21
C LYS A 25 11.19 -11.58 20.77
N VAL A 26 11.74 -11.24 19.61
CA VAL A 26 12.95 -11.87 19.07
C VAL A 26 14.15 -11.44 19.89
N LYS A 27 14.94 -12.43 20.31
CA LYS A 27 16.23 -12.23 20.99
C LYS A 27 17.35 -12.70 20.08
N TYR A 28 18.27 -11.80 19.78
CA TYR A 28 19.41 -12.10 18.93
C TYR A 28 20.55 -11.10 19.27
N ASP A 29 21.80 -11.58 19.38
CA ASP A 29 22.91 -10.77 19.86
C ASP A 29 23.22 -9.56 18.96
N ASN A 30 23.13 -9.75 17.64
CA ASN A 30 23.36 -8.69 16.64
C ASN A 30 22.02 -8.13 16.09
N LEU A 31 21.08 -7.84 17.00
CA LEU A 31 19.79 -7.27 16.66
C LEU A 31 19.91 -5.77 16.41
N VAL A 32 19.25 -5.30 15.35
CA VAL A 32 19.04 -3.88 15.03
C VAL A 32 17.54 -3.65 14.87
N THR A 33 17.01 -2.73 15.65
CA THR A 33 15.59 -2.41 15.67
C THR A 33 15.27 -1.15 14.87
N ILE A 34 14.16 -1.18 14.15
CA ILE A 34 13.58 0.01 13.52
C ILE A 34 12.16 0.22 14.01
N GLY A 35 11.69 1.45 14.09
CA GLY A 35 10.33 1.75 14.54
C GLY A 35 9.89 3.17 14.27
N ILE A 36 8.58 3.36 14.38
CA ILE A 36 7.90 4.66 14.36
C ILE A 36 7.28 4.92 15.74
N GLU A 37 6.70 3.88 16.35
CA GLU A 37 5.94 3.95 17.60
C GLU A 37 6.80 3.56 18.80
N ASN A 38 7.52 2.44 18.70
CA ASN A 38 8.33 1.90 19.79
C ASN A 38 9.78 2.35 19.68
N LYS A 39 10.39 2.68 20.85
CA LYS A 39 11.79 3.08 20.92
C LYS A 39 12.69 2.03 20.24
N SER A 40 13.48 2.47 19.27
CA SER A 40 14.28 1.64 18.38
C SER A 40 15.63 2.28 18.08
N ASP A 41 16.58 1.49 17.58
CA ASP A 41 17.93 1.99 17.20
C ASP A 41 17.83 3.02 16.06
N PHE A 42 16.92 2.76 15.11
CA PHE A 42 16.56 3.71 14.06
C PHE A 42 15.08 4.01 14.16
N MET A 43 14.75 5.26 14.48
CA MET A 43 13.39 5.69 14.72
C MET A 43 13.00 6.81 13.77
N ALA A 44 11.80 6.71 13.17
CA ALA A 44 11.22 7.82 12.43
C ALA A 44 10.39 8.71 13.36
N THR A 45 10.68 10.02 13.31
CA THR A 45 9.96 11.06 14.08
C THR A 45 9.60 12.24 13.18
N ASP A 46 8.80 13.18 13.70
CA ASP A 46 8.39 14.39 12.98
C ASP A 46 7.78 14.09 11.60
N ILE A 47 6.99 13.02 11.51
CA ILE A 47 6.41 12.54 10.27
C ILE A 47 5.36 13.52 9.75
N LYS A 48 5.56 13.98 8.52
CA LYS A 48 4.61 14.76 7.72
C LYS A 48 4.44 14.05 6.40
N GLU A 49 3.22 13.67 6.08
CA GLU A 49 2.94 12.97 4.83
C GLU A 49 1.66 13.49 4.15
N ASP A 50 1.70 13.50 2.85
CA ASP A 50 0.53 13.61 1.98
C ASP A 50 0.36 12.31 1.16
N ALA A 51 -0.53 12.31 0.20
CA ALA A 51 -0.80 11.12 -0.61
C ALA A 51 0.42 10.63 -1.42
N PHE A 52 1.38 11.51 -1.75
CA PHE A 52 2.46 11.22 -2.69
C PHE A 52 3.85 11.59 -2.17
N SER A 53 3.96 12.07 -0.95
CA SER A 53 5.25 12.39 -0.35
C SER A 53 5.26 12.16 1.16
N SER A 54 6.44 11.89 1.70
CA SER A 54 6.68 11.82 3.14
C SER A 54 7.95 12.57 3.50
N GLN A 55 7.90 13.31 4.61
CA GLN A 55 9.05 13.97 5.22
C GLN A 55 9.08 13.56 6.69
N PHE A 56 10.23 13.16 7.18
CA PHE A 56 10.40 12.71 8.55
C PHE A 56 11.88 12.78 8.93
N LYS A 57 12.18 12.55 10.21
CA LYS A 57 13.55 12.37 10.66
C LYS A 57 13.83 10.91 10.93
N ILE A 58 15.02 10.44 10.58
CA ILE A 58 15.58 9.19 11.12
C ILE A 58 16.66 9.58 12.12
N ASN A 59 16.39 9.34 13.40
CA ASN A 59 17.15 9.93 14.50
C ASN A 59 17.17 11.47 14.30
N ASP A 60 18.26 12.09 13.97
CA ASP A 60 18.35 13.55 13.74
C ASP A 60 18.46 13.94 12.26
N GLU A 61 18.42 12.98 11.34
CA GLU A 61 18.60 13.22 9.92
C GLU A 61 17.27 13.42 9.19
N ASN A 62 17.11 14.57 8.53
CA ASN A 62 15.92 14.84 7.72
C ASN A 62 15.91 13.96 6.47
N ILE A 63 14.82 13.24 6.26
CA ILE A 63 14.57 12.35 5.14
C ILE A 63 13.34 12.86 4.35
N LYS A 64 13.42 12.75 3.03
CA LYS A 64 12.30 13.01 2.12
C LYS A 64 12.13 11.84 1.17
N LEU A 65 10.90 11.37 1.04
CA LEU A 65 10.46 10.38 0.05
C LEU A 65 9.46 11.01 -0.90
N ASN A 66 9.48 10.62 -2.16
CA ASN A 66 8.47 10.98 -3.16
C ASN A 66 7.35 9.91 -3.21
N VAL A 67 6.92 9.48 -2.04
CA VAL A 67 5.83 8.51 -1.84
C VAL A 67 5.26 8.70 -0.44
N GLY A 68 3.93 8.65 -0.32
CA GLY A 68 3.22 8.79 0.95
C GLY A 68 2.71 7.43 1.42
N SER A 69 3.08 6.99 2.57
CA SER A 69 2.52 5.87 3.35
C SER A 69 3.51 5.43 4.42
N ASN A 70 3.03 5.11 5.61
CA ASN A 70 3.84 4.55 6.69
C ASN A 70 4.64 3.31 6.26
N ALA A 71 4.10 2.48 5.37
CA ALA A 71 4.81 1.33 4.84
C ALA A 71 6.14 1.71 4.17
N PHE A 72 6.17 2.83 3.44
CA PHE A 72 7.40 3.30 2.81
C PHE A 72 8.35 3.98 3.80
N ILE A 73 7.83 4.55 4.90
CA ILE A 73 8.67 5.04 5.99
C ILE A 73 9.43 3.87 6.64
N TYR A 74 8.76 2.75 6.93
CA TYR A 74 9.44 1.53 7.41
C TYR A 74 10.48 1.03 6.41
N ASN A 75 10.15 0.98 5.12
CA ASN A 75 11.12 0.57 4.09
C ASN A 75 12.35 1.51 4.05
N ALA A 76 12.15 2.81 4.22
CA ALA A 76 13.24 3.77 4.28
C ALA A 76 14.08 3.61 5.56
N LEU A 77 13.45 3.30 6.70
CA LEU A 77 14.16 2.96 7.95
C LEU A 77 15.05 1.75 7.76
N PHE A 78 14.53 0.67 7.16
CA PHE A 78 15.34 -0.51 6.85
C PHE A 78 16.50 -0.17 5.90
N ALA A 79 16.22 0.53 4.80
CA ALA A 79 17.25 0.92 3.83
C ALA A 79 18.34 1.80 4.49
N TYR A 80 17.93 2.74 5.34
CA TYR A 80 18.85 3.59 6.09
C TYR A 80 19.71 2.78 7.05
N ALA A 81 19.10 1.93 7.88
CA ALA A 81 19.78 1.11 8.87
C ALA A 81 20.78 0.14 8.24
N VAL A 82 20.38 -0.56 7.17
CA VAL A 82 21.25 -1.46 6.41
C VAL A 82 22.39 -0.68 5.75
N GLY A 83 22.10 0.41 5.05
CA GLY A 83 23.12 1.25 4.41
C GLY A 83 24.16 1.75 5.40
N LYS A 84 23.72 2.24 6.57
CA LYS A 84 24.61 2.66 7.67
C LYS A 84 25.48 1.51 8.16
N SER A 85 24.94 0.33 8.33
CA SER A 85 25.68 -0.84 8.80
C SER A 85 26.73 -1.34 7.81
N LEU A 86 26.53 -1.04 6.52
CA LEU A 86 27.48 -1.34 5.43
C LEU A 86 28.45 -0.19 5.14
N GLY A 87 28.45 0.88 5.93
CA GLY A 87 29.39 1.99 5.79
C GLY A 87 29.02 3.01 4.69
N VAL A 88 27.80 2.95 4.16
CA VAL A 88 27.34 3.96 3.19
C VAL A 88 27.20 5.32 3.89
N SER A 89 27.70 6.39 3.27
CA SER A 89 27.59 7.73 3.83
C SER A 89 26.13 8.18 3.99
N LYS A 90 25.86 9.01 5.00
CA LYS A 90 24.53 9.55 5.25
C LYS A 90 23.98 10.30 4.04
N GLU A 91 24.82 11.08 3.38
CA GLU A 91 24.47 11.87 2.19
C GLU A 91 24.04 10.98 1.03
N ASN A 92 24.75 9.89 0.80
CA ASN A 92 24.41 8.93 -0.26
C ASN A 92 23.09 8.21 0.04
N ILE A 93 22.88 7.80 1.30
CA ILE A 93 21.60 7.17 1.71
C ILE A 93 20.45 8.16 1.50
N LYS A 94 20.57 9.41 1.98
CA LYS A 94 19.53 10.45 1.84
C LYS A 94 19.23 10.74 0.38
N THR A 95 20.28 10.86 -0.45
CA THR A 95 20.12 11.09 -1.89
C THR A 95 19.39 9.93 -2.57
N SER A 96 19.74 8.70 -2.24
CA SER A 96 19.08 7.50 -2.78
C SER A 96 17.63 7.41 -2.36
N LEU A 97 17.31 7.67 -1.09
CA LEU A 97 15.95 7.69 -0.59
C LEU A 97 15.10 8.79 -1.26
N LYS A 98 15.65 10.00 -1.44
CA LYS A 98 14.96 11.09 -2.12
C LYS A 98 14.67 10.76 -3.59
N ASN A 99 15.59 10.05 -4.26
CA ASN A 99 15.48 9.69 -5.67
C ASN A 99 14.78 8.34 -5.89
N PHE A 100 14.31 7.71 -4.82
CA PHE A 100 13.60 6.45 -4.90
C PHE A 100 12.36 6.60 -5.77
N LYS A 101 12.17 5.65 -6.68
CA LYS A 101 10.99 5.52 -7.52
C LYS A 101 10.34 4.18 -7.25
N LEU A 102 9.04 4.18 -7.16
CA LEU A 102 8.27 2.94 -7.06
C LEU A 102 8.46 2.09 -8.31
N SER A 103 8.43 0.78 -8.12
CA SER A 103 8.31 -0.14 -9.24
C SER A 103 6.98 0.09 -9.98
N PRO A 104 6.90 -0.14 -11.29
CA PRO A 104 5.64 -0.03 -12.03
C PRO A 104 4.49 -0.78 -11.32
N HIS A 105 3.29 -0.27 -11.44
CA HIS A 105 2.08 -0.85 -10.87
C HIS A 105 2.04 -0.96 -9.34
N ARG A 106 2.84 -0.13 -8.63
CA ARG A 106 2.83 -0.02 -7.16
C ARG A 106 2.61 1.42 -6.76
N LEU A 107 1.35 1.80 -6.51
CA LEU A 107 0.91 3.17 -6.21
C LEU A 107 1.44 4.18 -7.25
N GLU A 108 1.57 3.77 -8.49
CA GLU A 108 2.04 4.61 -9.58
C GLU A 108 0.97 5.64 -9.94
N LYS A 109 1.31 6.93 -9.81
CA LYS A 109 0.41 8.01 -10.18
C LYS A 109 0.49 8.29 -11.67
N LEU A 110 -0.64 8.20 -12.35
CA LEU A 110 -0.80 8.46 -13.78
C LEU A 110 -1.84 9.57 -13.96
N GLU A 111 -1.44 10.66 -14.62
CA GLU A 111 -2.35 11.75 -14.96
C GLU A 111 -2.88 11.57 -16.38
N THR A 112 -4.18 11.64 -16.53
CA THR A 112 -4.86 11.66 -17.84
C THR A 112 -5.60 12.98 -18.02
N LYS A 113 -6.21 13.21 -19.20
CA LYS A 113 -7.01 14.41 -19.44
C LYS A 113 -8.26 14.48 -18.53
N LYS A 114 -8.77 13.33 -18.08
CA LYS A 114 -10.04 13.25 -17.35
C LYS A 114 -9.85 12.84 -15.88
N TYR A 115 -8.85 12.00 -15.58
CA TYR A 115 -8.71 11.31 -14.31
C TYR A 115 -7.28 11.38 -13.78
N THR A 116 -7.16 11.27 -12.46
CA THR A 116 -5.91 10.85 -11.82
C THR A 116 -6.05 9.37 -11.48
N ILE A 117 -5.17 8.51 -12.02
CA ILE A 117 -5.16 7.08 -11.76
C ILE A 117 -4.02 6.77 -10.77
N ILE A 118 -4.31 5.97 -9.77
CA ILE A 118 -3.31 5.36 -8.89
C ILE A 118 -3.28 3.88 -9.23
N ASP A 119 -2.30 3.49 -10.01
CA ASP A 119 -2.10 2.11 -10.42
C ASP A 119 -1.35 1.33 -9.33
N ASP A 120 -2.06 0.45 -8.65
CA ASP A 120 -1.53 -0.45 -7.62
C ASP A 120 -1.91 -1.91 -7.94
N THR A 121 -1.79 -2.26 -9.23
CA THR A 121 -2.27 -3.53 -9.79
C THR A 121 -1.26 -4.68 -9.69
N TYR A 122 -0.07 -4.45 -9.15
CA TYR A 122 0.96 -5.47 -9.05
C TYR A 122 0.52 -6.69 -8.23
N ASN A 123 -0.04 -6.48 -7.04
CA ASN A 123 -0.59 -7.54 -6.21
C ASN A 123 -1.44 -6.94 -5.07
N ALA A 124 -2.22 -7.79 -4.37
CA ALA A 124 -3.07 -7.37 -3.27
C ALA A 124 -2.96 -8.32 -2.07
N SER A 125 -2.90 -7.73 -0.87
CA SER A 125 -3.16 -8.34 0.43
C SER A 125 -4.01 -7.39 1.25
N LEU A 126 -4.66 -7.84 2.31
CA LEU A 126 -5.49 -7.00 3.17
C LEU A 126 -4.73 -5.74 3.63
N ASP A 127 -3.51 -5.92 4.15
CA ASP A 127 -2.71 -4.81 4.66
C ASP A 127 -2.31 -3.82 3.56
N SER A 128 -1.94 -4.33 2.38
CA SER A 128 -1.60 -3.46 1.26
C SER A 128 -2.82 -2.70 0.74
N VAL A 129 -4.02 -3.29 0.75
CA VAL A 129 -5.28 -2.60 0.40
C VAL A 129 -5.58 -1.50 1.41
N LYS A 130 -5.49 -1.79 2.72
CA LYS A 130 -5.67 -0.78 3.79
C LYS A 130 -4.73 0.41 3.62
N ASN A 131 -3.45 0.15 3.35
CA ASN A 131 -2.46 1.20 3.11
C ASN A 131 -2.81 2.06 1.89
N SER A 132 -3.24 1.44 0.78
CA SER A 132 -3.63 2.16 -0.44
C SER A 132 -4.90 2.98 -0.25
N LEU A 133 -5.89 2.47 0.51
CA LEU A 133 -7.09 3.21 0.88
C LEU A 133 -6.76 4.40 1.80
N GLY A 134 -5.85 4.23 2.76
CA GLY A 134 -5.36 5.31 3.61
C GLY A 134 -4.66 6.41 2.80
N LEU A 135 -3.93 6.06 1.74
CA LEU A 135 -3.38 7.03 0.80
C LEU A 135 -4.49 7.74 0.02
N LEU A 136 -5.43 7.00 -0.55
CA LEU A 136 -6.55 7.56 -1.32
C LEU A 136 -7.40 8.51 -0.47
N SER A 137 -7.59 8.21 0.81
CA SER A 137 -8.38 9.04 1.74
C SER A 137 -7.84 10.46 1.91
N LYS A 138 -6.52 10.66 1.77
CA LYS A 138 -5.84 11.95 1.88
C LYS A 138 -6.04 12.86 0.65
N ILE A 139 -6.60 12.32 -0.43
CA ILE A 139 -6.80 13.06 -1.68
C ILE A 139 -8.10 13.86 -1.62
N ILE A 140 -8.04 15.08 -2.12
CA ILE A 140 -9.20 15.97 -2.24
C ILE A 140 -9.95 15.62 -3.52
N GLY A 141 -11.27 15.58 -3.47
CA GLY A 141 -12.15 15.27 -4.60
C GLY A 141 -12.82 13.91 -4.48
N ARG A 142 -13.48 13.50 -5.55
CA ARG A 142 -14.22 12.21 -5.59
C ARG A 142 -13.25 11.05 -5.75
N LYS A 143 -13.31 10.13 -4.81
CA LYS A 143 -12.44 8.97 -4.68
C LYS A 143 -13.14 7.70 -5.15
N VAL A 144 -12.60 7.09 -6.18
CA VAL A 144 -13.10 5.84 -6.76
C VAL A 144 -12.10 4.72 -6.48
N PHE A 145 -12.57 3.61 -5.98
CA PHE A 145 -11.76 2.42 -5.77
C PHE A 145 -12.22 1.27 -6.65
N VAL A 146 -11.40 0.87 -7.62
CA VAL A 146 -11.57 -0.35 -8.41
C VAL A 146 -10.82 -1.47 -7.71
N PHE A 147 -11.57 -2.43 -7.18
CA PHE A 147 -11.04 -3.51 -6.37
C PHE A 147 -11.35 -4.87 -6.97
N ALA A 148 -10.31 -5.67 -7.23
CA ALA A 148 -10.48 -7.06 -7.63
C ALA A 148 -10.03 -8.01 -6.51
N ASP A 149 -10.26 -9.30 -6.72
CA ASP A 149 -10.03 -10.35 -5.75
C ASP A 149 -8.63 -10.30 -5.14
N ILE A 150 -8.56 -10.49 -3.83
CA ILE A 150 -7.34 -10.91 -3.13
C ILE A 150 -7.34 -12.45 -3.19
N LEU A 151 -6.36 -13.00 -3.89
CA LEU A 151 -6.18 -14.44 -4.05
C LEU A 151 -5.21 -15.01 -3.01
N GLU A 152 -5.04 -16.34 -3.01
CA GLU A 152 -4.15 -17.04 -2.07
C GLU A 152 -4.56 -16.84 -0.58
N VAL A 153 -5.86 -16.78 -0.32
CA VAL A 153 -6.43 -16.52 1.00
C VAL A 153 -7.32 -17.67 1.51
N ASP A 154 -7.46 -18.72 0.73
CA ASP A 154 -8.17 -19.98 1.06
C ASP A 154 -9.50 -19.78 1.83
N SER A 155 -9.64 -20.43 2.98
CA SER A 155 -10.85 -20.34 3.83
C SER A 155 -11.10 -18.96 4.43
N PHE A 156 -10.12 -18.04 4.42
CA PHE A 156 -10.24 -16.69 4.96
C PHE A 156 -10.76 -15.67 3.93
N ALA A 157 -11.06 -16.10 2.71
CA ALA A 157 -11.44 -15.19 1.62
C ALA A 157 -12.59 -14.26 1.99
N LYS A 158 -13.66 -14.78 2.58
CA LYS A 158 -14.82 -13.97 2.99
C LYS A 158 -14.43 -12.94 4.05
N ASP A 159 -13.79 -13.35 5.13
CA ASP A 159 -13.39 -12.47 6.23
C ASP A 159 -12.47 -11.34 5.74
N ILE A 160 -11.49 -11.67 4.90
CA ILE A 160 -10.55 -10.70 4.33
C ILE A 160 -11.28 -9.66 3.47
N HIS A 161 -12.18 -10.10 2.58
CA HIS A 161 -12.92 -9.18 1.70
C HIS A 161 -13.95 -8.34 2.46
N GLU A 162 -14.54 -8.87 3.53
CA GLU A 162 -15.40 -8.08 4.42
C GLU A 162 -14.61 -7.02 5.19
N LYS A 163 -13.39 -7.32 5.65
CA LYS A 163 -12.48 -6.33 6.26
C LYS A 163 -12.04 -5.24 5.27
N VAL A 164 -11.91 -5.56 3.98
CA VAL A 164 -11.72 -4.53 2.95
C VAL A 164 -12.91 -3.58 2.89
N ALA A 165 -14.15 -4.10 2.96
CA ALA A 165 -15.35 -3.25 2.99
C ALA A 165 -15.36 -2.30 4.21
N GLU A 166 -14.96 -2.79 5.38
CA GLU A 166 -14.83 -1.97 6.59
C GLU A 166 -13.82 -0.83 6.36
N SER A 167 -12.65 -1.16 5.81
CA SER A 167 -11.63 -0.17 5.52
C SER A 167 -12.07 0.87 4.47
N ILE A 168 -12.88 0.48 3.48
CA ILE A 168 -13.48 1.40 2.50
C ILE A 168 -14.38 2.42 3.21
N VAL A 169 -15.20 1.97 4.16
CA VAL A 169 -16.09 2.85 4.94
C VAL A 169 -15.30 3.79 5.84
N GLU A 170 -14.31 3.27 6.57
CA GLU A 170 -13.42 4.06 7.45
C GLU A 170 -12.69 5.16 6.70
N ASN A 171 -12.19 4.88 5.50
CA ASN A 171 -11.46 5.81 4.65
C ASN A 171 -12.37 6.72 3.80
N LYS A 172 -13.69 6.65 3.98
CA LYS A 172 -14.68 7.51 3.31
C LYS A 172 -14.50 7.54 1.78
N ILE A 173 -14.35 6.37 1.17
CA ILE A 173 -14.30 6.23 -0.28
C ILE A 173 -15.69 6.49 -0.85
N ASP A 174 -15.77 7.31 -1.90
CA ASP A 174 -17.05 7.76 -2.47
C ASP A 174 -17.71 6.68 -3.31
N VAL A 175 -16.94 6.00 -4.16
CA VAL A 175 -17.41 4.95 -5.07
C VAL A 175 -16.49 3.74 -4.99
N THR A 176 -17.09 2.56 -4.93
CA THR A 176 -16.35 1.29 -5.01
C THR A 176 -16.84 0.45 -6.17
N ILE A 177 -15.92 -0.09 -6.95
CA ILE A 177 -16.20 -0.98 -8.06
C ILE A 177 -15.51 -2.31 -7.81
N CYS A 178 -16.28 -3.34 -7.50
CA CYS A 178 -15.77 -4.68 -7.20
C CYS A 178 -15.75 -5.54 -8.47
N VAL A 179 -14.65 -6.27 -8.70
CA VAL A 179 -14.46 -7.12 -9.88
C VAL A 179 -13.96 -8.50 -9.47
N GLY A 180 -14.66 -9.56 -9.90
CA GLY A 180 -14.27 -10.93 -9.65
C GLY A 180 -15.19 -11.67 -8.69
N LYS A 181 -14.81 -12.90 -8.34
CA LYS A 181 -15.66 -13.79 -7.56
C LYS A 181 -15.63 -13.48 -6.07
N LEU A 182 -14.45 -13.18 -5.52
CA LEU A 182 -14.24 -12.99 -4.09
C LEU A 182 -14.55 -11.56 -3.65
N SER A 183 -14.27 -10.57 -4.48
CA SER A 183 -14.64 -9.17 -4.24
C SER A 183 -16.15 -8.95 -4.12
N LYS A 184 -16.95 -9.94 -4.51
CA LYS A 184 -18.39 -9.96 -4.27
C LYS A 184 -18.74 -9.88 -2.78
N TYR A 185 -17.94 -10.46 -1.88
CA TYR A 185 -18.15 -10.31 -0.43
C TYR A 185 -17.99 -8.85 0.02
N THR A 186 -17.03 -8.13 -0.55
CA THR A 186 -16.87 -6.69 -0.31
C THR A 186 -18.09 -5.91 -0.80
N TYR A 187 -18.55 -6.19 -2.03
CA TYR A 187 -19.74 -5.57 -2.60
C TYR A 187 -20.97 -5.80 -1.73
N GLU A 188 -21.27 -7.05 -1.37
CA GLU A 188 -22.46 -7.41 -0.58
C GLU A 188 -22.45 -6.70 0.79
N LYS A 189 -21.28 -6.55 1.43
CA LYS A 189 -21.17 -5.81 2.70
C LYS A 189 -21.35 -4.30 2.51
N LEU A 190 -20.84 -3.72 1.43
CA LEU A 190 -20.96 -2.27 1.17
C LEU A 190 -22.38 -1.84 0.84
N ILE A 191 -23.14 -2.61 0.07
CA ILE A 191 -24.54 -2.25 -0.27
C ILE A 191 -25.44 -2.22 0.97
N THR A 192 -25.16 -3.03 2.01
CA THR A 192 -25.89 -2.97 3.28
C THR A 192 -25.64 -1.68 4.05
N ASN A 193 -24.55 -0.97 3.74
CA ASN A 193 -24.17 0.32 4.33
C ASN A 193 -24.55 1.53 3.45
N ASN A 194 -25.42 1.35 2.45
CA ASN A 194 -25.87 2.38 1.51
C ASN A 194 -24.70 3.12 0.80
N LYS A 195 -23.62 2.41 0.48
CA LYS A 195 -22.48 2.95 -0.28
C LYS A 195 -22.71 2.84 -1.78
N GLU A 196 -22.29 3.84 -2.55
CA GLU A 196 -22.29 3.78 -4.01
C GLU A 196 -21.29 2.72 -4.45
N THR A 197 -21.82 1.54 -4.83
CA THR A 197 -21.00 0.35 -5.09
C THR A 197 -21.51 -0.39 -6.30
N TYR A 198 -20.61 -0.80 -7.17
CA TYR A 198 -20.87 -1.57 -8.39
C TYR A 198 -20.14 -2.91 -8.32
N TYR A 199 -20.68 -3.92 -9.01
CA TYR A 199 -20.09 -5.24 -9.10
C TYR A 199 -20.08 -5.75 -10.53
N PHE A 200 -18.94 -6.27 -10.95
CA PHE A 200 -18.76 -6.88 -12.28
C PHE A 200 -18.04 -8.24 -12.13
N LYS A 201 -18.39 -9.18 -13.00
CA LYS A 201 -17.81 -10.53 -12.96
C LYS A 201 -16.36 -10.54 -13.46
N ASN A 202 -16.02 -9.64 -14.39
CA ASN A 202 -14.72 -9.60 -15.06
C ASN A 202 -14.39 -8.18 -15.57
N ASN A 203 -13.13 -7.99 -16.02
CA ASN A 203 -12.66 -6.71 -16.52
C ASN A 203 -13.42 -6.21 -17.76
N ASN A 204 -13.85 -7.10 -18.65
CA ASN A 204 -14.59 -6.69 -19.86
C ASN A 204 -15.94 -6.06 -19.50
N GLU A 205 -16.70 -6.68 -18.58
CA GLU A 205 -17.95 -6.10 -18.08
C GLU A 205 -17.70 -4.74 -17.43
N LEU A 206 -16.66 -4.63 -16.59
CA LEU A 206 -16.29 -3.37 -15.97
C LEU A 206 -15.96 -2.31 -17.01
N ILE A 207 -15.04 -2.57 -17.94
CA ILE A 207 -14.58 -1.61 -18.95
C ILE A 207 -15.76 -1.04 -19.77
N ASN A 208 -16.72 -1.89 -20.14
CA ASN A 208 -17.90 -1.46 -20.90
C ASN A 208 -18.82 -0.51 -20.10
N ASN A 209 -18.72 -0.48 -18.80
CA ASN A 209 -19.56 0.34 -17.91
C ASN A 209 -18.84 1.52 -17.27
N LEU A 210 -17.51 1.63 -17.37
CA LEU A 210 -16.73 2.68 -16.68
C LEU A 210 -17.20 4.09 -17.02
N ASN A 211 -17.49 4.37 -18.29
CA ASN A 211 -17.89 5.69 -18.73
C ASN A 211 -19.22 6.18 -18.12
N SER A 212 -20.10 5.28 -17.67
CA SER A 212 -21.34 5.63 -16.98
C SER A 212 -21.18 5.87 -15.49
N ILE A 213 -20.08 5.40 -14.89
CA ILE A 213 -19.81 5.47 -13.45
C ILE A 213 -18.84 6.62 -13.12
N LEU A 214 -17.80 6.75 -13.93
CA LEU A 214 -16.71 7.71 -13.68
C LEU A 214 -17.12 9.13 -14.09
N LYS A 215 -16.57 10.11 -13.36
CA LYS A 215 -16.75 11.54 -13.62
C LYS A 215 -15.39 12.21 -13.83
N GLU A 216 -15.37 13.28 -14.60
CA GLU A 216 -14.15 14.07 -14.75
C GLU A 216 -13.59 14.50 -13.39
N LYS A 217 -12.26 14.50 -13.26
CA LYS A 217 -11.49 14.80 -12.05
C LYS A 217 -11.60 13.74 -10.94
N ASP A 218 -12.16 12.55 -11.23
CA ASP A 218 -12.07 11.45 -10.29
C ASP A 218 -10.61 11.06 -10.03
N THR A 219 -10.31 10.71 -8.78
CA THR A 219 -9.09 9.97 -8.46
C THR A 219 -9.44 8.51 -8.29
N ILE A 220 -8.83 7.66 -9.11
CA ILE A 220 -9.17 6.25 -9.25
C ILE A 220 -8.00 5.39 -8.77
N LEU A 221 -8.16 4.75 -7.62
CA LEU A 221 -7.25 3.70 -7.17
C LEU A 221 -7.67 2.37 -7.80
N ILE A 222 -6.73 1.65 -8.41
CA ILE A 222 -6.98 0.35 -9.02
C ILE A 222 -6.07 -0.69 -8.36
N LYS A 223 -6.67 -1.70 -7.70
CA LYS A 223 -5.92 -2.71 -6.96
C LYS A 223 -6.61 -4.08 -6.92
N GLY A 224 -5.80 -5.12 -7.07
CA GLY A 224 -6.20 -6.52 -6.98
C GLY A 224 -5.00 -7.44 -7.10
N SER A 225 -5.20 -8.74 -6.94
CA SER A 225 -4.14 -9.72 -7.18
C SER A 225 -3.67 -9.69 -8.64
N HIS A 226 -2.39 -9.98 -8.86
CA HIS A 226 -1.74 -9.89 -10.18
C HIS A 226 -2.51 -10.63 -11.29
N SER A 227 -2.97 -11.84 -11.02
CA SER A 227 -3.71 -12.66 -11.97
C SER A 227 -5.10 -12.12 -12.35
N MET A 228 -5.62 -11.12 -11.63
CA MET A 228 -6.85 -10.40 -12.00
C MET A 228 -6.66 -9.45 -13.19
N LYS A 229 -5.42 -9.20 -13.61
CA LYS A 229 -5.04 -8.43 -14.81
C LYS A 229 -5.68 -7.04 -14.87
N LEU A 230 -5.83 -6.37 -13.73
CA LEU A 230 -6.43 -5.03 -13.69
C LEU A 230 -5.64 -3.97 -14.47
N ILE A 231 -4.44 -4.31 -14.94
CA ILE A 231 -3.68 -3.45 -15.88
C ILE A 231 -4.50 -3.17 -17.15
N GLU A 232 -5.37 -4.06 -17.59
CA GLU A 232 -6.28 -3.85 -18.73
C GLU A 232 -7.22 -2.66 -18.50
N VAL A 233 -7.66 -2.47 -17.25
CA VAL A 233 -8.50 -1.34 -16.84
C VAL A 233 -7.69 -0.04 -16.82
N VAL A 234 -6.46 -0.08 -16.31
CA VAL A 234 -5.53 1.06 -16.35
C VAL A 234 -5.26 1.50 -17.78
N ASP A 235 -4.94 0.56 -18.67
CA ASP A 235 -4.65 0.82 -20.07
C ASP A 235 -5.86 1.40 -20.83
N PHE A 236 -7.06 0.97 -20.48
CA PHE A 236 -8.30 1.55 -21.03
C PHE A 236 -8.47 3.01 -20.61
N LEU A 237 -8.28 3.32 -19.32
CA LEU A 237 -8.48 4.67 -18.78
C LEU A 237 -7.39 5.68 -19.21
N ARG A 238 -6.24 5.21 -19.71
CA ARG A 238 -5.14 6.05 -20.22
C ARG A 238 -5.36 6.52 -21.66
N LYS A 239 -6.26 5.90 -22.40
CA LYS A 239 -6.60 6.27 -23.79
C LYS A 239 -7.53 7.48 -23.82
#